data_f9dd2164178569670ab5dde1849b5f46
#
_entry.id   f9dd2164178569670ab5dde1849b5f46
#
_cell.length_a   1.000
_cell.length_b   1.000
_cell.length_c   1.000
_cell.angle_alpha   90.00
_cell.angle_beta   90.00
_cell.angle_gamma   90.00
#
_symmetry.space_group_name_H-M   'P 1'
#
loop_
_entity.id
_entity.type
_entity.pdbx_description
1 polymer ?
#
loop_
_entity_poly.entity_id
_entity_poly.type
_entity_poly.pdbx_seq_one_letter_code
_entity_poly.pdbx_strand_id
1 'polypeptide(L)'
;IQWNQTKNARIYQGYVDFHYMEMAYGSIQDSVQRVIRYPLPYITGGQVVVQWGDLETGEGQYDFSQLTAKMQVLHEQNKPFTVQVNGNIKPAWLFDRVPFLPEPLGVQVRDKRGTLMYWHPEFERAYFNFLRAYAAFLKQSPYRASLLGVRQNFNAIGTEHLQVPRDKISLSQWSVPSGVSPGEAFTPALARAYQTRVLETFVKEFSPHTRVFVRNNITPDLSGQFEKDFNTGSLCWFHTSSEVEPRKGGIDQYQRFLDDCRTGKTLAYAEPWASAWGHHGGKTDPRWCSPPQWNYWRLLCDLHCGVSFVACYGTDLEVALSGRYRGGKAATIDAAV
;
A
#
# COMPACT_ATOMS: atom_id res chain seq x y z
N ILE A 1 -22.57 12.96 -17.13
CA ILE A 1 -21.20 12.43 -17.29
C ILE A 1 -21.31 11.30 -18.30
N GLN A 2 -20.88 11.50 -19.54
CA GLN A 2 -20.77 10.41 -20.50
C GLN A 2 -19.46 9.66 -20.21
N TRP A 3 -19.59 8.52 -19.56
CA TRP A 3 -18.47 7.60 -19.39
C TRP A 3 -18.12 7.01 -20.75
N ASN A 4 -16.86 7.01 -21.08
CA ASN A 4 -16.42 6.40 -22.31
C ASN A 4 -16.53 4.87 -22.19
N GLN A 5 -17.67 4.34 -22.57
CA GLN A 5 -18.06 2.95 -22.39
C GLN A 5 -17.23 1.95 -23.19
N THR A 6 -16.45 2.40 -24.17
CA THR A 6 -15.99 1.50 -25.23
C THR A 6 -14.65 0.81 -24.99
N LYS A 7 -13.71 1.39 -24.25
CA LYS A 7 -12.40 0.77 -24.01
C LYS A 7 -12.21 0.16 -22.62
N ASN A 8 -12.92 0.65 -21.65
CA ASN A 8 -12.71 0.29 -20.24
C ASN A 8 -13.96 -0.32 -19.58
N ALA A 9 -14.97 -0.73 -20.34
CA ALA A 9 -16.23 -1.24 -19.79
C ALA A 9 -16.04 -2.40 -18.80
N ARG A 10 -15.05 -3.28 -19.02
CA ARG A 10 -14.74 -4.37 -18.09
C ARG A 10 -14.08 -3.86 -16.81
N ILE A 11 -13.26 -2.81 -16.89
CA ILE A 11 -12.63 -2.20 -15.74
C ILE A 11 -13.68 -1.46 -14.93
N TYR A 12 -14.56 -0.73 -15.57
CA TYR A 12 -15.64 0.01 -14.90
C TYR A 12 -16.71 -0.91 -14.31
N GLN A 13 -17.02 -2.04 -14.90
CA GLN A 13 -17.92 -3.02 -14.30
C GLN A 13 -17.29 -3.67 -13.06
N GLY A 14 -16.03 -4.04 -13.12
CA GLY A 14 -15.31 -4.51 -11.95
C GLY A 14 -15.17 -3.46 -10.86
N TYR A 15 -15.25 -2.21 -11.22
CA TYR A 15 -15.10 -1.07 -10.34
C TYR A 15 -16.33 -0.79 -9.47
N VAL A 16 -17.53 -0.90 -10.01
CA VAL A 16 -18.78 -0.71 -9.25
C VAL A 16 -18.89 -1.72 -8.10
N ASP A 17 -18.21 -2.83 -8.21
CA ASP A 17 -18.26 -3.93 -7.26
C ASP A 17 -17.19 -3.87 -6.15
N PHE A 18 -16.51 -2.77 -5.90
CA PHE A 18 -15.51 -2.59 -4.85
C PHE A 18 -14.71 -3.85 -4.50
N HIS A 19 -13.68 -4.14 -5.23
CA HIS A 19 -12.95 -5.40 -5.15
C HIS A 19 -12.08 -5.57 -3.89
N TYR A 20 -11.85 -4.51 -3.10
CA TYR A 20 -10.86 -4.58 -2.02
C TYR A 20 -11.35 -3.94 -0.73
N MET A 21 -11.09 -4.65 0.34
CA MET A 21 -11.10 -4.11 1.69
C MET A 21 -9.66 -3.96 2.16
N GLU A 22 -9.22 -2.75 2.37
CA GLU A 22 -8.02 -2.53 3.13
C GLU A 22 -8.35 -2.41 4.62
N MET A 23 -7.51 -3.00 5.43
CA MET A 23 -7.65 -2.94 6.87
C MET A 23 -7.08 -1.67 7.42
N ALA A 24 -7.91 -1.01 8.20
CA ALA A 24 -7.42 -0.04 9.15
C ALA A 24 -6.30 -0.66 10.00
N TYR A 25 -5.24 0.11 10.20
CA TYR A 25 -4.13 -0.20 11.08
C TYR A 25 -4.62 -0.78 12.41
N GLY A 26 -4.51 -2.04 12.64
CA GLY A 26 -4.99 -2.58 13.88
C GLY A 26 -4.73 -4.06 14.04
N SER A 27 -5.40 -4.90 13.42
CA SER A 27 -5.08 -6.29 13.43
C SER A 27 -5.32 -6.90 12.06
N ILE A 28 -4.28 -7.49 11.61
CA ILE A 28 -4.17 -8.14 10.32
C ILE A 28 -5.13 -9.34 10.22
N GLN A 29 -5.45 -9.96 11.35
CA GLN A 29 -6.45 -11.02 11.39
C GLN A 29 -7.85 -10.53 11.02
N ASP A 30 -8.12 -9.26 11.26
CA ASP A 30 -9.43 -8.70 10.97
C ASP A 30 -9.72 -8.52 9.49
N SER A 31 -8.74 -8.36 8.57
CA SER A 31 -9.02 -8.10 7.16
C SER A 31 -9.67 -9.26 6.47
N VAL A 32 -9.02 -10.37 6.59
CA VAL A 32 -9.54 -11.59 5.99
C VAL A 32 -10.86 -11.95 6.65
N GLN A 33 -10.94 -11.84 7.97
CA GLN A 33 -12.18 -12.12 8.70
C GLN A 33 -13.29 -11.11 8.41
N ARG A 34 -12.97 -9.85 8.10
CA ARG A 34 -13.99 -8.87 7.74
C ARG A 34 -14.56 -9.11 6.33
N VAL A 35 -13.71 -9.51 5.37
CA VAL A 35 -14.21 -9.94 4.06
C VAL A 35 -15.19 -11.13 4.20
N ILE A 36 -14.92 -12.02 5.17
CA ILE A 36 -15.81 -13.15 5.48
C ILE A 36 -17.04 -12.69 6.26
N ARG A 37 -16.83 -11.82 7.26
CA ARG A 37 -17.87 -11.35 8.18
C ARG A 37 -18.92 -10.47 7.50
N TYR A 38 -18.50 -9.74 6.47
CA TYR A 38 -19.37 -8.84 5.73
C TYR A 38 -19.44 -9.27 4.25
N PRO A 39 -20.24 -10.32 3.95
CA PRO A 39 -20.38 -10.83 2.59
C PRO A 39 -21.23 -9.88 1.74
N LEU A 40 -20.77 -8.64 1.60
CA LEU A 40 -21.41 -7.64 0.76
C LEU A 40 -21.16 -7.99 -0.71
N PRO A 41 -22.18 -7.98 -1.57
CA PRO A 41 -22.06 -8.43 -2.96
C PRO A 41 -21.12 -7.57 -3.78
N TYR A 42 -20.90 -6.32 -3.37
CA TYR A 42 -19.96 -5.38 -4.03
C TYR A 42 -18.53 -5.50 -3.50
N ILE A 43 -18.26 -6.29 -2.45
CA ILE A 43 -16.91 -6.60 -1.98
C ILE A 43 -16.45 -7.90 -2.63
N THR A 44 -15.72 -7.80 -3.72
CA THR A 44 -15.38 -8.95 -4.56
C THR A 44 -13.94 -9.41 -4.39
N GLY A 45 -13.13 -8.71 -3.62
CA GLY A 45 -11.75 -9.07 -3.35
C GLY A 45 -11.23 -8.56 -2.03
N GLY A 46 -9.95 -8.77 -1.76
CA GLY A 46 -9.31 -8.33 -0.53
C GLY A 46 -7.85 -7.95 -0.69
N GLN A 47 -7.32 -7.24 0.30
CA GLN A 47 -5.91 -6.98 0.44
C GLN A 47 -5.36 -7.74 1.63
N VAL A 48 -4.33 -8.55 1.39
CA VAL A 48 -3.58 -9.24 2.44
C VAL A 48 -2.42 -8.36 2.87
N VAL A 49 -2.44 -7.94 4.14
CA VAL A 49 -1.37 -7.14 4.73
C VAL A 49 -0.68 -7.94 5.84
N VAL A 50 0.65 -7.94 5.82
CA VAL A 50 1.50 -8.57 6.83
C VAL A 50 2.70 -7.66 7.12
N GLN A 51 3.41 -7.90 8.24
CA GLN A 51 4.62 -7.16 8.56
C GLN A 51 5.86 -7.97 8.19
N TRP A 52 6.92 -7.30 7.73
CA TRP A 52 8.18 -7.97 7.44
C TRP A 52 8.75 -8.66 8.68
N GLY A 53 8.68 -8.01 9.85
CA GLY A 53 9.16 -8.59 11.10
C GLY A 53 8.42 -9.87 11.54
N ASP A 54 7.17 -10.05 11.09
CA ASP A 54 6.42 -11.29 11.37
C ASP A 54 6.80 -12.43 10.42
N LEU A 55 7.35 -12.12 9.25
CA LEU A 55 7.72 -13.08 8.22
C LEU A 55 9.17 -13.53 8.28
N GLU A 56 10.05 -12.76 8.94
CA GLU A 56 11.48 -13.07 9.06
C GLU A 56 11.90 -13.04 10.52
N THR A 57 11.85 -14.19 11.17
CA THR A 57 12.10 -14.35 12.61
C THR A 57 13.58 -14.35 12.98
N GLY A 58 14.46 -14.64 12.04
CA GLY A 58 15.91 -14.57 12.12
C GLY A 58 16.50 -14.29 10.74
N GLU A 59 17.78 -13.94 10.65
CA GLU A 59 18.43 -13.63 9.38
C GLU A 59 18.27 -14.79 8.37
N GLY A 60 17.54 -14.54 7.28
CA GLY A 60 17.25 -15.55 6.26
C GLY A 60 16.27 -16.65 6.69
N GLN A 61 15.66 -16.54 7.85
CA GLN A 61 14.67 -17.51 8.35
C GLN A 61 13.27 -16.97 8.12
N TYR A 62 12.67 -17.40 7.01
CA TYR A 62 11.38 -16.91 6.56
C TYR A 62 10.26 -17.88 6.93
N ASP A 63 9.20 -17.34 7.55
CA ASP A 63 7.94 -18.05 7.80
C ASP A 63 6.79 -17.31 7.11
N PHE A 64 6.31 -17.88 6.03
CA PHE A 64 5.17 -17.35 5.28
C PHE A 64 3.82 -18.00 5.66
N SER A 65 3.75 -18.74 6.76
CA SER A 65 2.53 -19.44 7.19
C SER A 65 1.34 -18.49 7.39
N GLN A 66 1.56 -17.35 8.03
CA GLN A 66 0.54 -16.33 8.24
C GLN A 66 0.02 -15.76 6.91
N LEU A 67 0.91 -15.50 5.97
CA LEU A 67 0.56 -15.03 4.63
C LEU A 67 -0.22 -16.10 3.88
N THR A 68 0.24 -17.35 3.93
CA THR A 68 -0.44 -18.50 3.33
C THR A 68 -1.88 -18.62 3.82
N ALA A 69 -2.09 -18.60 5.13
CA ALA A 69 -3.42 -18.74 5.72
C ALA A 69 -4.39 -17.65 5.25
N LYS A 70 -3.93 -16.39 5.13
CA LYS A 70 -4.76 -15.28 4.64
C LYS A 70 -5.09 -15.40 3.16
N MET A 71 -4.10 -15.78 2.34
CA MET A 71 -4.31 -16.02 0.92
C MET A 71 -5.30 -17.16 0.67
N GLN A 72 -5.18 -18.24 1.45
CA GLN A 72 -6.08 -19.39 1.39
C GLN A 72 -7.54 -19.00 1.59
N VAL A 73 -7.83 -18.26 2.64
CA VAL A 73 -9.20 -17.87 2.96
C VAL A 73 -9.86 -17.08 1.83
N LEU A 74 -9.13 -16.15 1.21
CA LEU A 74 -9.66 -15.36 0.09
C LEU A 74 -9.83 -16.22 -1.16
N HIS A 75 -8.86 -17.09 -1.44
CA HIS A 75 -8.92 -18.01 -2.56
C HIS A 75 -10.12 -18.96 -2.49
N GLU A 76 -10.36 -19.58 -1.34
CA GLU A 76 -11.48 -20.50 -1.12
C GLU A 76 -12.85 -19.83 -1.26
N GLN A 77 -12.91 -18.52 -1.09
CA GLN A 77 -14.11 -17.73 -1.32
C GLN A 77 -14.21 -17.16 -2.74
N ASN A 78 -13.32 -17.56 -3.65
CA ASN A 78 -13.22 -17.02 -4.99
C ASN A 78 -13.00 -15.49 -5.02
N LYS A 79 -12.32 -14.95 -4.01
CA LYS A 79 -12.00 -13.53 -3.93
C LYS A 79 -10.55 -13.30 -4.35
N PRO A 80 -10.33 -12.60 -5.49
CA PRO A 80 -8.99 -12.18 -5.87
C PRO A 80 -8.41 -11.21 -4.84
N PHE A 81 -7.09 -11.15 -4.73
CA PHE A 81 -6.44 -10.35 -3.72
C PHE A 81 -5.12 -9.73 -4.18
N THR A 82 -4.74 -8.66 -3.53
CA THR A 82 -3.38 -8.11 -3.54
C THR A 82 -2.66 -8.45 -2.25
N VAL A 83 -1.33 -8.46 -2.29
CA VAL A 83 -0.51 -8.66 -1.09
C VAL A 83 0.39 -7.45 -0.86
N GLN A 84 0.47 -7.04 0.40
CA GLN A 84 1.32 -5.97 0.87
C GLN A 84 2.12 -6.44 2.08
N VAL A 85 3.44 -6.30 2.03
CA VAL A 85 4.31 -6.51 3.18
C VAL A 85 4.80 -5.16 3.70
N ASN A 86 4.37 -4.81 4.89
CA ASN A 86 4.72 -3.55 5.53
C ASN A 86 5.99 -3.68 6.38
N GLY A 87 6.72 -2.59 6.47
CA GLY A 87 7.88 -2.46 7.35
C GLY A 87 7.64 -1.58 8.57
N ASN A 88 6.39 -1.50 9.05
CA ASN A 88 6.11 -0.82 10.32
C ASN A 88 6.80 -1.54 11.49
N ILE A 89 6.87 -2.87 11.42
CA ILE A 89 7.65 -3.74 12.29
C ILE A 89 8.64 -4.50 11.41
N LYS A 90 9.92 -4.33 11.69
CA LYS A 90 11.02 -4.97 10.99
C LYS A 90 11.56 -6.16 11.78
N PRO A 91 12.28 -7.10 11.14
CA PRO A 91 12.94 -8.19 11.85
C PRO A 91 13.82 -7.68 12.99
N ALA A 92 13.63 -8.23 14.18
CA ALA A 92 14.31 -7.76 15.39
C ALA A 92 15.84 -7.86 15.29
N TRP A 93 16.35 -8.88 14.59
CA TRP A 93 17.78 -9.13 14.39
C TRP A 93 18.49 -8.00 13.61
N LEU A 94 17.74 -7.23 12.77
CA LEU A 94 18.31 -6.09 12.04
C LEU A 94 18.89 -5.02 12.96
N PHE A 95 18.32 -4.82 14.13
CA PHE A 95 18.83 -3.86 15.11
C PHE A 95 20.20 -4.22 15.72
N ASP A 96 20.66 -5.43 15.48
CA ASP A 96 22.00 -5.87 15.87
C ASP A 96 23.01 -5.80 14.70
N ARG A 97 22.56 -5.43 13.50
CA ARG A 97 23.33 -5.37 12.24
C ARG A 97 23.30 -4.01 11.55
N VAL A 98 22.38 -3.14 11.93
CA VAL A 98 22.13 -1.86 11.25
C VAL A 98 22.08 -0.75 12.27
N PRO A 99 22.71 0.41 12.04
CA PRO A 99 22.55 1.58 12.88
C PRO A 99 21.06 1.98 12.98
N PHE A 100 20.66 2.47 14.16
CA PHE A 100 19.27 2.87 14.38
C PHE A 100 19.18 4.11 15.29
N LEU A 101 18.13 4.90 15.09
CA LEU A 101 17.70 5.91 16.05
C LEU A 101 16.85 5.23 17.11
N PRO A 102 17.13 5.42 18.42
CA PRO A 102 16.33 4.80 19.49
C PRO A 102 14.97 5.49 19.71
N GLU A 103 14.37 5.97 18.64
CA GLU A 103 13.05 6.60 18.59
C GLU A 103 12.37 6.39 17.25
N PRO A 104 11.03 6.38 17.19
CA PRO A 104 10.32 6.30 15.93
C PRO A 104 10.36 7.65 15.19
N LEU A 105 10.80 7.66 13.94
CA LEU A 105 10.80 8.87 13.08
C LEU A 105 9.44 9.20 12.46
N GLY A 106 8.42 8.47 12.77
CA GLY A 106 7.07 8.70 12.27
C GLY A 106 6.07 7.73 12.86
N VAL A 107 4.80 8.05 12.75
CA VAL A 107 3.69 7.24 13.30
C VAL A 107 3.61 5.83 12.73
N GLN A 108 4.23 5.61 11.58
CA GLN A 108 4.28 4.29 10.95
C GLN A 108 5.39 3.39 11.48
N VAL A 109 6.38 3.92 12.20
CA VAL A 109 7.41 3.11 12.86
C VAL A 109 6.85 2.57 14.15
N ARG A 110 6.67 1.27 14.22
CA ARG A 110 6.11 0.57 15.40
C ARG A 110 7.13 -0.28 16.13
N ASP A 111 8.37 -0.31 15.63
CA ASP A 111 9.48 -0.98 16.32
C ASP A 111 9.79 -0.29 17.64
N LYS A 112 9.78 -1.03 18.72
CA LYS A 112 10.06 -0.51 20.07
C LYS A 112 11.51 -0.04 20.24
N ARG A 113 12.43 -0.56 19.42
CA ARG A 113 13.86 -0.18 19.42
C ARG A 113 14.11 1.11 18.64
N GLY A 114 13.14 1.57 17.82
CA GLY A 114 13.26 2.81 17.07
C GLY A 114 13.28 2.64 15.56
N THR A 115 14.05 3.46 14.85
CA THR A 115 14.08 3.52 13.39
C THR A 115 15.43 3.08 12.84
N LEU A 116 15.46 2.05 12.00
CA LEU A 116 16.66 1.57 11.33
C LEU A 116 17.14 2.52 10.23
N MET A 117 18.45 2.58 10.04
CA MET A 117 19.11 3.31 8.95
C MET A 117 18.91 2.54 7.64
N TYR A 118 17.80 2.79 6.94
CA TYR A 118 17.40 2.01 5.77
C TYR A 118 18.36 2.12 4.57
N TRP A 119 19.16 3.19 4.48
CA TRP A 119 20.18 3.35 3.43
C TRP A 119 21.52 2.69 3.80
N HIS A 120 21.60 2.02 4.97
CA HIS A 120 22.77 1.25 5.35
C HIS A 120 22.88 -0.02 4.49
N PRO A 121 24.08 -0.40 4.00
CA PRO A 121 24.26 -1.56 3.11
C PRO A 121 23.68 -2.86 3.68
N GLU A 122 23.80 -3.10 4.98
CA GLU A 122 23.25 -4.29 5.62
C GLU A 122 21.73 -4.32 5.65
N PHE A 123 21.07 -3.17 5.84
CA PHE A 123 19.62 -3.09 5.72
C PHE A 123 19.17 -3.43 4.30
N GLU A 124 19.82 -2.82 3.33
CA GLU A 124 19.51 -3.02 1.92
C GLU A 124 19.70 -4.49 1.51
N ARG A 125 20.83 -5.08 1.91
CA ARG A 125 21.11 -6.51 1.68
C ARG A 125 19.99 -7.41 2.26
N ALA A 126 19.61 -7.15 3.51
CA ALA A 126 18.56 -7.89 4.20
C ALA A 126 17.21 -7.76 3.48
N TYR A 127 16.83 -6.54 3.16
CA TYR A 127 15.54 -6.29 2.49
C TYR A 127 15.49 -6.93 1.11
N PHE A 128 16.56 -6.87 0.33
CA PHE A 128 16.58 -7.50 -0.99
C PHE A 128 16.61 -9.03 -0.92
N ASN A 129 17.24 -9.61 0.10
CA ASN A 129 17.14 -11.05 0.36
C ASN A 129 15.70 -11.46 0.68
N PHE A 130 15.05 -10.68 1.55
CA PHE A 130 13.64 -10.88 1.86
C PHE A 130 12.77 -10.78 0.59
N LEU A 131 12.93 -9.75 -0.23
CA LEU A 131 12.15 -9.59 -1.46
C LEU A 131 12.30 -10.78 -2.42
N ARG A 132 13.52 -11.33 -2.56
CA ARG A 132 13.76 -12.54 -3.36
C ARG A 132 13.02 -13.77 -2.80
N ALA A 133 13.12 -13.98 -1.49
CA ALA A 133 12.43 -15.09 -0.84
C ALA A 133 10.90 -14.96 -0.95
N TYR A 134 10.39 -13.76 -0.75
CA TYR A 134 8.98 -13.43 -0.88
C TYR A 134 8.45 -13.64 -2.31
N ALA A 135 9.17 -13.19 -3.31
CA ALA A 135 8.81 -13.41 -4.71
C ALA A 135 8.80 -14.90 -5.06
N ALA A 136 9.82 -15.65 -4.63
CA ALA A 136 9.90 -17.10 -4.83
C ALA A 136 8.72 -17.84 -4.15
N PHE A 137 8.35 -17.43 -2.95
CA PHE A 137 7.19 -17.97 -2.24
C PHE A 137 5.89 -17.72 -3.01
N LEU A 138 5.63 -16.49 -3.44
CA LEU A 138 4.41 -16.16 -4.19
C LEU A 138 4.33 -16.90 -5.53
N LYS A 139 5.46 -17.05 -6.21
CA LYS A 139 5.54 -17.81 -7.47
C LYS A 139 5.13 -19.27 -7.31
N GLN A 140 5.46 -19.89 -6.17
CA GLN A 140 5.17 -21.29 -5.87
C GLN A 140 3.83 -21.48 -5.14
N SER A 141 3.18 -20.41 -4.70
CA SER A 141 1.96 -20.50 -3.93
C SER A 141 0.82 -21.16 -4.73
N PRO A 142 0.08 -22.12 -4.12
CA PRO A 142 -1.09 -22.72 -4.74
C PRO A 142 -2.22 -21.71 -4.96
N TYR A 143 -2.19 -20.58 -4.27
CA TYR A 143 -3.20 -19.51 -4.35
C TYR A 143 -2.85 -18.43 -5.39
N ARG A 144 -1.78 -18.64 -6.16
CA ARG A 144 -1.29 -17.68 -7.15
C ARG A 144 -2.35 -17.28 -8.18
N ALA A 145 -3.27 -18.17 -8.51
CA ALA A 145 -4.34 -17.89 -9.49
C ALA A 145 -5.27 -16.74 -9.04
N SER A 146 -5.40 -16.53 -7.73
CA SER A 146 -6.20 -15.43 -7.15
C SER A 146 -5.38 -14.18 -6.84
N LEU A 147 -4.05 -14.22 -7.02
CA LEU A 147 -3.17 -13.08 -6.77
C LEU A 147 -3.24 -12.10 -7.95
N LEU A 148 -3.73 -10.90 -7.70
CA LEU A 148 -3.79 -9.81 -8.68
C LEU A 148 -2.47 -9.04 -8.78
N GLY A 149 -1.74 -8.95 -7.69
CA GLY A 149 -0.47 -8.26 -7.65
C GLY A 149 0.04 -8.02 -6.24
N VAL A 150 1.24 -7.45 -6.17
CA VAL A 150 1.86 -7.02 -4.92
C VAL A 150 1.95 -5.51 -4.86
N ARG A 151 1.71 -4.94 -3.70
CA ARG A 151 1.98 -3.53 -3.47
C ARG A 151 3.46 -3.34 -3.13
N GLN A 152 4.13 -2.50 -3.90
CA GLN A 152 5.49 -2.10 -3.62
C GLN A 152 5.55 -1.21 -2.38
N ASN A 153 6.43 -1.54 -1.45
CA ASN A 153 6.79 -0.72 -0.31
C ASN A 153 8.31 -0.56 -0.26
N PHE A 154 8.78 0.56 0.29
CA PHE A 154 10.21 0.76 0.52
C PHE A 154 10.65 0.18 1.85
N ASN A 155 9.73 0.00 2.78
CA ASN A 155 9.97 -0.49 4.14
C ASN A 155 11.10 0.26 4.88
N ALA A 156 11.27 1.52 4.56
CA ALA A 156 12.25 2.41 5.15
C ALA A 156 11.75 2.98 6.49
N ILE A 157 11.07 4.11 6.45
CA ILE A 157 10.41 4.73 7.61
C ILE A 157 8.91 4.40 7.54
N GLY A 158 8.54 3.18 7.83
CA GLY A 158 7.19 2.67 7.62
C GLY A 158 7.06 1.93 6.28
N THR A 159 6.10 2.29 5.45
CA THR A 159 5.84 1.64 4.16
C THR A 159 6.53 2.36 3.00
N GLU A 160 6.03 3.53 2.64
CA GLU A 160 6.50 4.31 1.48
C GLU A 160 7.30 5.57 1.86
N HIS A 161 7.45 5.88 3.14
CA HIS A 161 8.17 7.06 3.59
C HIS A 161 9.68 6.82 3.61
N LEU A 162 10.44 7.79 3.07
CA LEU A 162 11.90 7.74 2.91
C LEU A 162 12.61 8.91 3.59
N GLN A 163 11.91 10.01 3.87
CA GLN A 163 12.53 11.23 4.34
C GLN A 163 12.86 11.16 5.83
N VAL A 164 14.12 11.45 6.16
CA VAL A 164 14.57 11.63 7.54
C VAL A 164 14.43 13.11 7.91
N PRO A 165 13.88 13.46 9.07
CA PRO A 165 13.85 14.84 9.56
C PRO A 165 15.23 15.45 9.62
N ARG A 166 15.33 16.75 9.33
CA ARG A 166 16.64 17.45 9.22
C ARG A 166 17.47 17.40 10.49
N ASP A 167 16.82 17.43 11.65
CA ASP A 167 17.46 17.34 12.97
C ASP A 167 18.02 15.94 13.29
N LYS A 168 17.69 14.93 12.45
CA LYS A 168 18.10 13.53 12.63
C LYS A 168 19.11 13.02 11.58
N ILE A 169 19.71 13.89 10.80
CA ILE A 169 20.67 13.52 9.74
C ILE A 169 22.11 13.37 10.25
N SER A 170 22.44 13.86 11.43
CA SER A 170 23.78 13.69 12.01
C SER A 170 24.03 12.25 12.44
N LEU A 171 25.16 11.68 12.04
CA LEU A 171 25.55 10.32 12.44
C LEU A 171 25.65 10.14 13.97
N SER A 172 25.98 11.19 14.69
CA SER A 172 26.08 11.17 16.17
C SER A 172 24.75 10.86 16.86
N GLN A 173 23.62 10.98 16.18
CA GLN A 173 22.30 10.69 16.71
C GLN A 173 21.90 9.21 16.55
N TRP A 174 22.68 8.45 15.79
CA TRP A 174 22.42 7.05 15.48
C TRP A 174 23.21 6.15 16.43
N SER A 175 22.53 5.20 17.04
CA SER A 175 23.15 4.12 17.80
C SER A 175 23.73 3.11 16.82
N VAL A 176 25.03 2.81 16.99
CA VAL A 176 25.74 1.85 16.14
C VAL A 176 26.01 0.58 16.94
N PRO A 177 25.49 -0.57 16.52
CA PRO A 177 25.79 -1.84 17.20
C PRO A 177 27.27 -2.19 17.14
N SER A 178 27.75 -2.95 18.12
CA SER A 178 29.16 -3.36 18.17
C SER A 178 29.57 -4.12 16.93
N GLY A 179 30.70 -3.75 16.33
CA GLY A 179 31.21 -4.37 15.12
C GLY A 179 30.50 -3.98 13.81
N VAL A 180 29.57 -3.05 13.88
CA VAL A 180 28.84 -2.52 12.72
C VAL A 180 29.47 -1.20 12.26
N SER A 181 29.57 -0.99 10.95
CA SER A 181 29.95 0.31 10.37
C SER A 181 28.90 1.38 10.74
N PRO A 182 29.32 2.62 11.06
CA PRO A 182 28.37 3.70 11.32
C PRO A 182 27.55 4.10 10.09
N GLY A 183 27.94 3.67 8.89
CA GLY A 183 27.27 4.08 7.65
C GLY A 183 27.60 5.52 7.26
N GLU A 184 26.73 6.09 6.43
CA GLU A 184 26.85 7.46 5.92
C GLU A 184 25.72 8.35 6.47
N ALA A 185 26.01 9.64 6.60
CA ALA A 185 24.98 10.62 6.92
C ALA A 185 23.90 10.65 5.83
N PHE A 186 22.65 10.82 6.22
CA PHE A 186 21.52 10.87 5.27
C PHE A 186 21.72 11.96 4.23
N THR A 187 21.48 11.60 2.98
CA THR A 187 21.32 12.54 1.87
C THR A 187 20.10 12.19 1.02
N PRO A 188 19.47 13.16 0.37
CA PRO A 188 18.40 12.87 -0.61
C PRO A 188 18.87 11.94 -1.75
N ALA A 189 20.14 11.99 -2.10
CA ALA A 189 20.73 11.11 -3.12
C ALA A 189 20.76 9.65 -2.67
N LEU A 190 21.12 9.37 -1.42
CA LEU A 190 21.07 8.02 -0.85
C LEU A 190 19.63 7.47 -0.81
N ALA A 191 18.66 8.31 -0.39
CA ALA A 191 17.25 7.93 -0.39
C ALA A 191 16.78 7.59 -1.81
N ARG A 192 17.12 8.41 -2.80
CA ARG A 192 16.78 8.17 -4.20
C ARG A 192 17.43 6.90 -4.75
N ALA A 193 18.70 6.69 -4.48
CA ALA A 193 19.42 5.49 -4.90
C ALA A 193 18.78 4.22 -4.30
N TYR A 194 18.42 4.26 -3.03
CA TYR A 194 17.67 3.18 -2.38
C TYR A 194 16.32 2.95 -3.06
N GLN A 195 15.55 4.02 -3.29
CA GLN A 195 14.26 3.95 -3.97
C GLN A 195 14.36 3.25 -5.34
N THR A 196 15.36 3.65 -6.15
CA THR A 196 15.60 3.08 -7.46
C THR A 196 15.89 1.57 -7.37
N ARG A 197 16.82 1.18 -6.50
CA ARG A 197 17.19 -0.25 -6.35
C ARG A 197 16.06 -1.12 -5.81
N VAL A 198 15.22 -0.57 -4.94
CA VAL A 198 14.01 -1.28 -4.48
C VAL A 198 13.06 -1.52 -5.64
N LEU A 199 12.79 -0.51 -6.47
CA LEU A 199 11.91 -0.66 -7.64
C LEU A 199 12.49 -1.64 -8.66
N GLU A 200 13.79 -1.55 -8.95
CA GLU A 200 14.49 -2.52 -9.83
C GLU A 200 14.34 -3.95 -9.31
N THR A 201 14.45 -4.13 -7.99
CA THR A 201 14.27 -5.44 -7.36
C THR A 201 12.83 -5.94 -7.52
N PHE A 202 11.84 -5.08 -7.30
CA PHE A 202 10.44 -5.46 -7.53
C PHE A 202 10.16 -5.82 -9.00
N VAL A 203 10.65 -5.04 -9.94
CA VAL A 203 10.52 -5.35 -11.36
C VAL A 203 11.18 -6.68 -11.69
N LYS A 204 12.39 -6.88 -11.25
CA LYS A 204 13.14 -8.11 -11.54
C LYS A 204 12.51 -9.37 -10.95
N GLU A 205 12.12 -9.32 -9.69
CA GLU A 205 11.74 -10.52 -8.94
C GLU A 205 10.23 -10.81 -9.03
N PHE A 206 9.37 -9.80 -9.13
CA PHE A 206 7.92 -9.98 -9.10
C PHE A 206 7.26 -9.84 -10.48
N SER A 207 7.64 -8.85 -11.30
CA SER A 207 6.92 -8.55 -12.53
C SER A 207 6.84 -9.70 -13.54
N PRO A 208 7.77 -10.65 -13.59
CA PRO A 208 7.63 -11.85 -14.44
C PRO A 208 6.48 -12.77 -14.01
N HIS A 209 5.93 -12.62 -12.81
CA HIS A 209 4.98 -13.56 -12.21
C HIS A 209 3.68 -12.93 -11.73
N THR A 210 3.71 -11.66 -11.39
CA THR A 210 2.55 -10.91 -10.91
C THR A 210 2.72 -9.42 -11.18
N ARG A 211 1.65 -8.64 -11.06
CA ARG A 211 1.72 -7.19 -11.18
C ARG A 211 2.33 -6.57 -9.93
N VAL A 212 3.01 -5.44 -10.10
CA VAL A 212 3.55 -4.64 -9.02
C VAL A 212 2.85 -3.29 -9.01
N PHE A 213 2.15 -2.99 -7.93
CA PHE A 213 1.48 -1.70 -7.74
C PHE A 213 2.45 -0.72 -7.07
N VAL A 214 2.79 0.33 -7.80
CA VAL A 214 3.76 1.37 -7.41
C VAL A 214 3.03 2.66 -7.08
N ARG A 215 3.40 3.30 -5.98
CA ARG A 215 2.77 4.56 -5.58
C ARG A 215 3.06 5.68 -6.59
N ASN A 216 2.04 6.46 -6.91
CA ASN A 216 2.12 7.56 -7.87
C ASN A 216 2.96 8.77 -7.42
N ASN A 217 3.54 8.74 -6.22
CA ASN A 217 4.46 9.78 -5.72
C ASN A 217 5.92 9.55 -6.12
N ILE A 218 6.22 8.57 -6.94
CA ILE A 218 7.56 8.44 -7.53
C ILE A 218 7.82 9.61 -8.48
N THR A 219 9.07 10.06 -8.52
CA THR A 219 9.42 11.20 -9.37
C THR A 219 9.23 10.89 -10.85
N PRO A 220 8.96 11.89 -11.70
CA PRO A 220 8.80 11.68 -13.15
C PRO A 220 9.97 10.95 -13.80
N ASP A 221 11.22 11.29 -13.42
CA ASP A 221 12.40 10.61 -13.97
C ASP A 221 12.42 9.13 -13.63
N LEU A 222 12.05 8.77 -12.39
CA LEU A 222 12.01 7.37 -11.98
C LEU A 222 10.90 6.62 -12.69
N SER A 223 9.73 7.24 -12.87
CA SER A 223 8.66 6.64 -13.67
C SER A 223 9.06 6.51 -15.14
N GLY A 224 9.84 7.43 -15.69
CA GLY A 224 10.42 7.34 -17.03
C GLY A 224 11.38 6.18 -17.21
N GLN A 225 12.23 5.92 -16.21
CA GLN A 225 13.14 4.78 -16.20
C GLN A 225 12.41 3.45 -16.36
N PHE A 226 11.19 3.33 -15.79
CA PHE A 226 10.37 2.12 -15.83
C PHE A 226 9.20 2.20 -16.82
N GLU A 227 9.28 3.08 -17.80
CA GLU A 227 8.18 3.31 -18.75
C GLU A 227 7.74 2.04 -19.49
N LYS A 228 8.71 1.20 -19.88
CA LYS A 228 8.42 -0.08 -20.53
C LYS A 228 7.55 -0.98 -19.63
N ASP A 229 7.84 -1.02 -18.35
CA ASP A 229 7.14 -1.88 -17.40
C ASP A 229 5.71 -1.38 -17.13
N PHE A 230 5.50 -0.07 -17.09
CA PHE A 230 4.16 0.51 -17.06
C PHE A 230 3.39 0.24 -18.37
N ASN A 231 4.04 0.39 -19.52
CA ASN A 231 3.40 0.16 -20.82
C ASN A 231 3.03 -1.31 -21.05
N THR A 232 3.71 -2.25 -20.42
CA THR A 232 3.38 -3.68 -20.47
C THR A 232 2.39 -4.13 -19.41
N GLY A 233 2.05 -3.26 -18.45
CA GLY A 233 1.19 -3.59 -17.31
C GLY A 233 1.87 -4.47 -16.25
N SER A 234 3.20 -4.63 -16.31
CA SER A 234 3.99 -5.27 -15.24
C SER A 234 4.05 -4.40 -14.00
N LEU A 235 4.25 -3.09 -14.19
CA LEU A 235 4.02 -2.08 -13.18
C LEU A 235 2.62 -1.47 -13.35
N CYS A 236 1.97 -1.26 -12.24
CA CYS A 236 0.64 -0.68 -12.14
C CYS A 236 0.67 0.47 -11.13
N TRP A 237 -0.33 1.33 -11.18
CA TRP A 237 -0.38 2.46 -10.27
C TRP A 237 -1.11 2.14 -8.97
N PHE A 238 -0.52 2.63 -7.88
CA PHE A 238 -1.16 2.74 -6.59
C PHE A 238 -1.29 4.22 -6.22
N HIS A 239 -2.48 4.65 -5.85
CA HIS A 239 -2.79 6.03 -5.51
C HIS A 239 -3.53 6.11 -4.17
N THR A 240 -3.14 7.05 -3.34
CA THR A 240 -3.91 7.41 -2.15
C THR A 240 -4.94 8.46 -2.53
N SER A 241 -6.13 8.01 -2.87
CA SER A 241 -7.23 8.86 -3.34
C SER A 241 -7.97 9.59 -2.23
N SER A 242 -7.29 9.94 -1.16
CA SER A 242 -7.92 10.61 -0.03
C SER A 242 -8.35 12.06 -0.31
N GLU A 243 -8.01 12.59 -1.48
CA GLU A 243 -8.15 14.00 -1.73
C GLU A 243 -9.01 14.24 -2.97
N VAL A 244 -10.27 14.47 -2.71
CA VAL A 244 -11.21 15.02 -3.70
C VAL A 244 -10.85 16.47 -4.04
N GLU A 245 -10.07 17.14 -3.19
CA GLU A 245 -9.58 18.48 -3.46
C GLU A 245 -8.38 18.45 -4.40
N PRO A 246 -8.42 19.18 -5.52
CA PRO A 246 -7.22 19.49 -6.26
C PRO A 246 -6.30 20.32 -5.37
N ARG A 247 -5.30 19.71 -4.77
CA ARG A 247 -4.27 20.46 -4.06
C ARG A 247 -3.58 21.40 -5.03
N LYS A 248 -3.25 22.59 -4.55
CA LYS A 248 -2.44 23.55 -5.28
C LYS A 248 -1.16 22.89 -5.76
N GLY A 249 -1.03 22.65 -7.05
CA GLY A 249 0.05 21.87 -7.68
C GLY A 249 -0.21 20.36 -7.86
N GLY A 250 -1.40 19.85 -7.48
CA GLY A 250 -1.67 18.41 -7.46
C GLY A 250 -1.91 17.75 -8.83
N ILE A 251 -2.47 18.50 -9.78
CA ILE A 251 -2.84 17.92 -11.09
C ILE A 251 -1.61 17.47 -11.87
N ASP A 252 -0.59 18.28 -11.95
CA ASP A 252 0.63 17.96 -12.71
C ASP A 252 1.37 16.74 -12.12
N GLN A 253 1.34 16.61 -10.80
CA GLN A 253 1.96 15.50 -10.09
C GLN A 253 1.32 14.15 -10.43
N TYR A 254 0.05 14.13 -10.78
CA TYR A 254 -0.72 12.93 -11.09
C TYR A 254 -1.03 12.77 -12.58
N GLN A 255 -0.54 13.64 -13.43
CA GLN A 255 -0.93 13.66 -14.85
C GLN A 255 -0.68 12.31 -15.51
N ARG A 256 0.51 11.74 -15.34
CA ARG A 256 0.82 10.43 -15.90
C ARG A 256 -0.10 9.34 -15.36
N PHE A 257 -0.35 9.34 -14.07
CA PHE A 257 -1.29 8.39 -13.45
C PHE A 257 -2.67 8.49 -14.10
N LEU A 258 -3.19 9.70 -14.27
CA LEU A 258 -4.49 9.94 -14.89
C LEU A 258 -4.51 9.50 -16.37
N ASP A 259 -3.46 9.78 -17.10
CA ASP A 259 -3.35 9.42 -18.51
C ASP A 259 -3.26 7.90 -18.68
N ASP A 260 -2.49 7.22 -17.87
CA ASP A 260 -2.37 5.76 -17.89
C ASP A 260 -3.69 5.09 -17.48
N CYS A 261 -4.40 5.61 -16.48
CA CYS A 261 -5.73 5.13 -16.09
C CYS A 261 -6.74 5.31 -17.22
N ARG A 262 -6.80 6.48 -17.85
CA ARG A 262 -7.74 6.79 -18.95
C ARG A 262 -7.48 5.98 -20.19
N THR A 263 -6.22 5.71 -20.51
CA THR A 263 -5.86 4.92 -21.70
C THR A 263 -6.01 3.42 -21.48
N GLY A 264 -6.17 2.98 -20.23
CA GLY A 264 -6.27 1.56 -19.87
C GLY A 264 -4.99 0.77 -20.16
N LYS A 265 -3.84 1.44 -20.26
CA LYS A 265 -2.55 0.79 -20.47
C LYS A 265 -2.14 -0.04 -19.29
N THR A 266 -2.46 0.42 -18.09
CA THR A 266 -2.14 -0.25 -16.84
C THR A 266 -3.33 -0.21 -15.87
N LEU A 267 -3.34 -1.11 -14.92
CA LEU A 267 -4.31 -1.07 -13.85
C LEU A 267 -3.96 0.03 -12.86
N ALA A 268 -4.97 0.52 -12.17
CA ALA A 268 -4.80 1.49 -11.10
C ALA A 268 -5.57 1.04 -9.86
N TYR A 269 -4.91 1.10 -8.74
CA TYR A 269 -5.44 0.81 -7.43
C TYR A 269 -5.50 2.10 -6.62
N ALA A 270 -6.65 2.41 -6.05
CA ALA A 270 -6.82 3.55 -5.18
C ALA A 270 -7.21 3.10 -3.77
N GLU A 271 -6.58 3.68 -2.77
CA GLU A 271 -7.00 3.53 -1.38
C GLU A 271 -7.27 4.91 -0.75
N PRO A 272 -8.18 5.03 0.20
CA PRO A 272 -8.30 6.23 1.00
C PRO A 272 -7.09 6.35 1.93
N TRP A 273 -6.68 7.58 2.23
CA TRP A 273 -5.62 7.84 3.19
C TRP A 273 -5.99 7.40 4.62
N ALA A 274 -7.27 7.51 4.95
CA ALA A 274 -7.86 7.03 6.19
C ALA A 274 -9.32 6.67 5.95
N SER A 275 -9.94 5.95 6.90
CA SER A 275 -11.37 5.74 6.83
C SER A 275 -12.10 7.09 6.84
N ALA A 276 -13.18 7.21 6.10
CA ALA A 276 -14.01 8.40 6.10
C ALA A 276 -14.54 8.71 7.50
N TRP A 277 -14.93 7.68 8.23
CA TRP A 277 -15.39 7.78 9.61
C TRP A 277 -14.27 8.15 10.58
N GLY A 278 -13.09 7.55 10.45
CA GLY A 278 -11.95 7.81 11.35
C GLY A 278 -11.31 9.17 11.09
N HIS A 279 -11.22 9.59 9.85
CA HIS A 279 -10.58 10.85 9.48
C HIS A 279 -11.49 12.05 9.67
N HIS A 280 -12.76 11.90 9.32
CA HIS A 280 -13.77 12.97 9.44
C HIS A 280 -14.71 12.73 10.61
N GLY A 281 -14.54 11.69 11.37
CA GLY A 281 -15.29 11.11 12.48
C GLY A 281 -16.15 12.01 13.35
N GLY A 282 -17.11 12.67 12.77
CA GLY A 282 -18.01 13.61 13.45
C GLY A 282 -17.42 15.01 13.68
N LYS A 283 -16.20 15.27 13.23
CA LYS A 283 -15.69 16.64 13.13
C LYS A 283 -16.34 17.29 11.91
N THR A 284 -17.17 18.24 12.17
CA THR A 284 -17.71 19.13 11.15
C THR A 284 -16.61 20.06 10.65
N ASP A 285 -15.71 19.55 9.82
CA ASP A 285 -14.96 20.45 8.96
C ASP A 285 -15.94 20.93 7.89
N PRO A 286 -16.27 22.22 7.84
CA PRO A 286 -17.23 22.75 6.87
C PRO A 286 -16.77 22.57 5.41
N ARG A 287 -15.50 22.24 5.18
CA ARG A 287 -14.97 21.91 3.85
C ARG A 287 -15.34 20.49 3.42
N TRP A 288 -15.67 19.63 4.38
CA TRP A 288 -15.94 18.23 4.15
C TRP A 288 -17.40 17.94 4.46
N CYS A 289 -18.03 17.34 3.53
CA CYS A 289 -19.32 16.73 3.73
C CYS A 289 -19.27 15.60 4.79
N SER A 290 -20.40 15.04 5.11
CA SER A 290 -20.49 13.87 5.99
C SER A 290 -19.65 12.70 5.46
N PRO A 291 -19.23 11.73 6.27
CA PRO A 291 -18.52 10.54 5.81
C PRO A 291 -19.17 9.83 4.62
N PRO A 292 -20.50 9.64 4.54
CA PRO A 292 -21.12 9.11 3.33
C PRO A 292 -20.88 9.95 2.08
N GLN A 293 -21.06 11.26 2.19
CA GLN A 293 -20.84 12.17 1.07
C GLN A 293 -19.38 12.21 0.62
N TRP A 294 -18.45 12.14 1.58
CA TRP A 294 -17.03 12.09 1.28
C TRP A 294 -16.66 10.81 0.53
N ASN A 295 -17.15 9.65 0.95
CA ASN A 295 -16.96 8.40 0.24
C ASN A 295 -17.56 8.45 -1.17
N TYR A 296 -18.78 9.00 -1.30
CA TYR A 296 -19.44 9.16 -2.59
C TYR A 296 -18.57 9.99 -3.56
N TRP A 297 -18.12 11.17 -3.14
CA TRP A 297 -17.30 12.03 -3.98
C TRP A 297 -15.95 11.42 -4.31
N ARG A 298 -15.32 10.73 -3.35
CA ARG A 298 -14.08 10.01 -3.57
C ARG A 298 -14.24 8.94 -4.64
N LEU A 299 -15.26 8.11 -4.50
CA LEU A 299 -15.53 7.03 -5.45
C LEU A 299 -15.86 7.57 -6.85
N LEU A 300 -16.65 8.63 -6.95
CA LEU A 300 -16.88 9.31 -8.23
C LEU A 300 -15.59 9.84 -8.86
N CYS A 301 -14.70 10.41 -8.05
CA CYS A 301 -13.41 10.90 -8.52
C CYS A 301 -12.53 9.75 -9.05
N ASP A 302 -12.43 8.66 -8.29
CA ASP A 302 -11.68 7.48 -8.67
C ASP A 302 -12.23 6.87 -9.97
N LEU A 303 -13.57 6.77 -10.09
CA LEU A 303 -14.24 6.32 -11.32
C LEU A 303 -13.93 7.24 -12.51
N HIS A 304 -14.02 8.55 -12.28
CA HIS A 304 -13.73 9.53 -13.32
C HIS A 304 -12.29 9.45 -13.81
N CYS A 305 -11.36 9.15 -12.92
CA CYS A 305 -9.96 8.95 -13.24
C CYS A 305 -9.66 7.61 -13.92
N GLY A 306 -10.61 6.67 -13.95
CA GLY A 306 -10.42 5.36 -14.58
C GLY A 306 -9.69 4.37 -13.69
N VAL A 307 -9.78 4.51 -12.36
CA VAL A 307 -9.19 3.57 -11.39
C VAL A 307 -9.84 2.20 -11.51
N SER A 308 -9.05 1.15 -11.47
CA SER A 308 -9.49 -0.24 -11.66
C SER A 308 -9.97 -0.90 -10.37
N PHE A 309 -9.38 -0.50 -9.24
CA PHE A 309 -9.66 -1.07 -7.92
C PHE A 309 -9.74 0.03 -6.87
N VAL A 310 -10.70 -0.09 -5.95
CA VAL A 310 -10.82 0.82 -4.83
C VAL A 310 -10.79 0.04 -3.52
N ALA A 311 -9.85 0.39 -2.65
CA ALA A 311 -9.85 -0.10 -1.30
C ALA A 311 -10.87 0.64 -0.43
N CYS A 312 -11.52 -0.10 0.44
CA CYS A 312 -12.41 0.44 1.46
C CYS A 312 -11.87 0.06 2.84
N TYR A 313 -11.87 1.01 3.77
CA TYR A 313 -11.52 0.68 5.15
C TYR A 313 -12.62 -0.15 5.81
N GLY A 314 -12.21 -1.20 6.51
CA GLY A 314 -13.16 -2.04 7.26
C GLY A 314 -13.99 -1.26 8.27
N THR A 315 -13.46 -0.18 8.83
CA THR A 315 -14.21 0.71 9.72
C THR A 315 -15.39 1.38 9.02
N ASP A 316 -15.23 1.80 7.77
CA ASP A 316 -16.33 2.40 7.00
C ASP A 316 -17.42 1.36 6.71
N LEU A 317 -17.03 0.13 6.42
CA LEU A 317 -17.99 -0.98 6.24
C LEU A 317 -18.71 -1.32 7.53
N GLU A 318 -18.03 -1.35 8.68
CA GLU A 318 -18.64 -1.57 9.97
C GLU A 318 -19.67 -0.48 10.33
N VAL A 319 -19.32 0.77 10.05
CA VAL A 319 -20.25 1.90 10.25
C VAL A 319 -21.46 1.78 9.32
N ALA A 320 -21.23 1.46 8.06
CA ALA A 320 -22.31 1.25 7.08
C ALA A 320 -23.28 0.15 7.53
N LEU A 321 -22.76 -1.00 7.91
CA LEU A 321 -23.57 -2.17 8.31
C LEU A 321 -24.24 -2.02 9.67
N SER A 322 -23.60 -1.31 10.61
CA SER A 322 -24.15 -1.14 11.97
C SER A 322 -25.18 -0.02 12.10
N GLY A 323 -25.35 0.82 11.07
CA GLY A 323 -26.20 1.99 11.14
C GLY A 323 -25.77 3.06 12.16
N ARG A 324 -24.54 3.01 12.64
CA ARG A 324 -24.04 3.90 13.71
C ARG A 324 -23.85 5.35 13.28
N TYR A 325 -24.01 5.65 12.02
CA TYR A 325 -23.94 7.02 11.55
C TYR A 325 -25.16 7.82 12.00
N ARG A 326 -24.95 8.84 12.82
CA ARG A 326 -26.02 9.65 13.44
C ARG A 326 -26.88 10.45 12.46
N GLY A 327 -26.51 10.54 11.20
CA GLY A 327 -27.32 11.13 10.15
C GLY A 327 -28.55 10.31 9.75
N GLY A 328 -28.83 9.23 10.43
CA GLY A 328 -30.04 8.41 10.27
C GLY A 328 -30.07 7.57 8.99
N LYS A 329 -28.97 7.48 8.27
CA LYS A 329 -28.88 6.70 7.03
C LYS A 329 -27.67 5.79 7.08
N ALA A 330 -27.95 4.53 7.10
CA ALA A 330 -27.03 3.49 7.47
C ALA A 330 -25.76 3.45 6.62
N ALA A 331 -25.76 3.67 5.39
CA ALA A 331 -24.69 3.14 4.56
C ALA A 331 -23.84 4.24 3.92
N THR A 332 -22.61 4.41 4.38
CA THR A 332 -21.65 5.26 3.69
C THR A 332 -21.26 4.71 2.34
N ILE A 333 -21.11 3.40 2.23
CA ILE A 333 -20.68 2.75 0.99
C ILE A 333 -21.89 2.38 0.14
N ASP A 334 -22.94 1.82 0.72
CA ASP A 334 -24.17 1.53 -0.02
C ASP A 334 -24.83 2.79 -0.60
N ALA A 335 -24.69 3.94 0.07
CA ALA A 335 -25.18 5.20 -0.47
C ALA A 335 -24.28 5.81 -1.55
N ALA A 336 -23.06 5.30 -1.70
CA ALA A 336 -22.08 5.76 -2.69
C ALA A 336 -22.07 4.91 -3.98
N VAL A 337 -22.63 3.71 -3.89
CA VAL A 337 -22.84 2.78 -5.01
C VAL A 337 -24.24 2.91 -5.57
#